data_2df4426497fa62f050b231442f4cecb6
#
_entry.id   2df4426497fa62f050b231442f4cecb6
#
_cell.length_a   1.000
_cell.length_b   1.000
_cell.length_c   1.000
_cell.angle_alpha   90.00
_cell.angle_beta   90.00
_cell.angle_gamma   90.00
#
_symmetry.space_group_name_H-M   'P 1'
#
loop_
_entity.id
_entity.type
_entity.pdbx_description
1 polymer ?
#
loop_
_entity_poly.entity_id
_entity_poly.type
_entity_poly.pdbx_seq_one_letter_code
_entity_poly.pdbx_strand_id
1 'polypeptide(L)'
;MKRKFFTTFALFLSLALTACGGGKSNGEDAKWESDKTNHWHIVDGEQADKAKHTLVEDAAKSVAATCKAEGKKVEVCSVCGYVKETTIKKLDHTFVADTSKTNKPATCKEEGVEYLVCSVCGETKENKIAKLEHTWDAGVATGTCGEAGKIVYTCTACGETKEETSGYIPHSWTKTGSVAAGDGGLAYDLVKCSKCNKDGIMIAVKNADGTNNMTVTGTPKTAPEGCVKLGAAGDSITATIKLNGAKTGKLYFRGSMDYWYTSSNQNEQKGIYDGKGTADKAAGIANFKMEVGDSVESLAEVALTADKDLLYKDFLPEEVGFTDVAGTNWSQIGDIEVGNVALKDGINVIRFSRVDSYNLAIHDFVVAFDA
;
A
#
# COMPACT_ATOMS: atom_id res chain seq x y z
N MET A 1 -12.51 -16.91 -49.79
CA MET A 1 -13.89 -16.84 -50.26
C MET A 1 -14.19 -15.46 -50.76
N LYS A 2 -14.36 -15.29 -52.04
CA LYS A 2 -14.61 -14.02 -52.74
C LYS A 2 -16.07 -13.60 -52.47
N ARG A 3 -16.31 -12.53 -51.72
CA ARG A 3 -17.63 -11.91 -51.62
C ARG A 3 -17.76 -10.82 -52.68
N LYS A 4 -18.67 -11.02 -53.61
CA LYS A 4 -19.06 -10.10 -54.67
C LYS A 4 -19.85 -8.94 -54.05
N PHE A 5 -19.40 -7.71 -54.28
CA PHE A 5 -20.19 -6.51 -54.05
C PHE A 5 -21.27 -6.40 -55.13
N PHE A 6 -22.53 -6.40 -54.74
CA PHE A 6 -23.64 -6.04 -55.61
C PHE A 6 -23.82 -4.55 -55.55
N THR A 7 -23.50 -3.90 -56.68
CA THR A 7 -23.83 -2.50 -56.94
C THR A 7 -25.30 -2.46 -57.46
N THR A 8 -26.19 -1.97 -56.60
CA THR A 8 -27.60 -1.76 -57.00
C THR A 8 -27.65 -0.37 -57.65
N PHE A 9 -27.77 -0.36 -58.96
CA PHE A 9 -28.03 0.84 -59.76
C PHE A 9 -29.52 1.18 -59.65
N ALA A 10 -29.89 2.22 -58.92
CA ALA A 10 -31.25 2.72 -58.87
C ALA A 10 -31.51 3.62 -60.09
N LEU A 11 -32.28 3.10 -61.01
CA LEU A 11 -32.73 3.81 -62.20
C LEU A 11 -33.89 4.75 -61.78
N PHE A 12 -33.62 6.04 -61.70
CA PHE A 12 -34.67 7.02 -61.50
C PHE A 12 -35.38 7.31 -62.80
N LEU A 13 -36.64 6.85 -62.90
CA LEU A 13 -37.57 7.16 -63.96
C LEU A 13 -38.16 8.56 -63.75
N SER A 14 -37.76 9.50 -64.60
CA SER A 14 -38.30 10.83 -64.64
C SER A 14 -39.71 10.85 -65.26
N LEU A 15 -40.73 11.01 -64.42
CA LEU A 15 -42.05 11.26 -64.92
C LEU A 15 -42.23 12.78 -65.22
N ALA A 16 -42.25 13.12 -66.47
CA ALA A 16 -42.69 14.41 -66.92
C ALA A 16 -44.23 14.51 -66.88
N LEU A 17 -44.80 15.23 -65.96
CA LEU A 17 -46.23 15.59 -65.99
C LEU A 17 -46.38 16.91 -66.81
N THR A 18 -46.82 16.78 -68.02
CA THR A 18 -47.41 17.86 -68.78
C THR A 18 -48.85 18.12 -68.28
N ALA A 19 -49.06 19.18 -67.51
CA ALA A 19 -50.42 19.68 -67.26
C ALA A 19 -50.67 20.89 -68.16
N CYS A 20 -51.53 20.68 -69.14
CA CYS A 20 -52.09 21.75 -69.95
C CYS A 20 -53.31 22.32 -69.20
N GLY A 21 -53.32 23.60 -68.91
CA GLY A 21 -54.46 24.34 -68.35
C GLY A 21 -54.23 25.84 -68.53
N GLY A 22 -54.89 26.40 -69.57
CA GLY A 22 -54.82 27.80 -69.88
C GLY A 22 -55.53 28.67 -68.88
N GLY A 23 -54.91 29.77 -68.53
CA GLY A 23 -55.48 30.92 -67.80
C GLY A 23 -54.61 32.11 -68.01
N LYS A 24 -55.13 33.12 -68.66
CA LYS A 24 -54.48 34.41 -68.82
C LYS A 24 -54.14 34.98 -67.50
N SER A 25 -52.93 35.40 -67.26
CA SER A 25 -52.60 36.42 -66.26
C SER A 25 -51.51 37.32 -66.79
N ASN A 26 -51.86 38.57 -66.97
CA ASN A 26 -50.91 39.66 -67.00
C ASN A 26 -50.28 39.73 -65.60
N GLY A 27 -49.00 39.49 -65.52
CA GLY A 27 -48.24 39.60 -64.25
C GLY A 27 -46.80 39.27 -64.56
N GLU A 28 -45.94 40.27 -64.53
CA GLU A 28 -44.48 40.11 -64.46
C GLU A 28 -44.17 38.96 -63.47
N ASP A 29 -43.22 38.09 -63.82
CA ASP A 29 -42.76 37.01 -62.93
C ASP A 29 -42.35 37.61 -61.59
N ALA A 30 -43.25 37.54 -60.63
CA ALA A 30 -43.02 38.06 -59.28
C ALA A 30 -41.86 37.29 -58.69
N LYS A 31 -40.73 37.99 -58.60
CA LYS A 31 -39.50 37.41 -58.08
C LYS A 31 -39.64 37.04 -56.64
N TRP A 32 -39.32 35.82 -56.26
CA TRP A 32 -39.22 35.37 -54.89
C TRP A 32 -38.11 36.07 -54.13
N GLU A 33 -38.39 36.67 -53.00
CA GLU A 33 -37.42 37.10 -52.01
C GLU A 33 -37.46 36.16 -50.80
N SER A 34 -36.34 36.10 -50.07
CA SER A 34 -36.24 35.20 -48.94
C SER A 34 -35.25 35.69 -47.88
N ASP A 35 -35.50 35.36 -46.65
CA ASP A 35 -34.55 35.39 -45.53
C ASP A 35 -34.17 33.97 -45.12
N LYS A 36 -33.50 33.83 -44.00
CA LYS A 36 -33.06 32.50 -43.46
C LYS A 36 -34.23 31.57 -43.08
N THR A 37 -35.44 32.13 -42.96
CA THR A 37 -36.60 31.42 -42.35
C THR A 37 -37.80 31.33 -43.31
N ASN A 38 -38.04 32.39 -44.09
CA ASN A 38 -39.22 32.51 -44.89
C ASN A 38 -38.88 32.98 -46.32
N HIS A 39 -39.84 32.77 -47.23
CA HIS A 39 -39.87 33.34 -48.55
C HIS A 39 -41.19 34.10 -48.76
N TRP A 40 -41.17 35.05 -49.71
CA TRP A 40 -42.33 35.87 -50.05
C TRP A 40 -42.17 36.46 -51.47
N HIS A 41 -43.28 36.94 -52.04
CA HIS A 41 -43.24 37.79 -53.21
C HIS A 41 -43.32 39.27 -52.80
N ILE A 42 -42.83 40.13 -53.67
CA ILE A 42 -43.11 41.56 -53.58
C ILE A 42 -44.20 41.86 -54.58
N VAL A 43 -45.36 42.33 -54.08
CA VAL A 43 -46.50 42.75 -54.89
C VAL A 43 -46.83 44.16 -54.44
N ASP A 44 -46.85 45.12 -55.37
CA ASP A 44 -47.08 46.50 -55.09
C ASP A 44 -46.22 47.16 -54.00
N GLY A 45 -44.99 46.63 -53.85
CA GLY A 45 -44.03 47.09 -52.85
C GLY A 45 -44.20 46.50 -51.44
N GLU A 46 -45.18 45.62 -51.21
CA GLU A 46 -45.41 44.93 -49.96
C GLU A 46 -45.12 43.43 -50.03
N GLN A 47 -44.77 42.81 -48.89
CA GLN A 47 -44.56 41.35 -48.80
C GLN A 47 -45.90 40.62 -48.89
N ALA A 48 -46.08 39.81 -49.92
CA ALA A 48 -47.21 38.92 -50.12
C ALA A 48 -46.76 37.45 -49.98
N ASP A 49 -47.69 36.57 -49.57
CA ASP A 49 -47.52 35.09 -49.51
C ASP A 49 -46.33 34.67 -48.67
N LYS A 50 -46.05 35.40 -47.59
CA LYS A 50 -44.95 35.02 -46.70
C LYS A 50 -45.18 33.68 -46.04
N ALA A 51 -44.27 32.73 -46.35
CA ALA A 51 -44.33 31.37 -45.84
C ALA A 51 -42.93 30.85 -45.45
N LYS A 52 -42.89 29.83 -44.60
CA LYS A 52 -41.62 29.16 -44.29
C LYS A 52 -41.09 28.40 -45.49
N HIS A 53 -39.76 28.24 -45.55
CA HIS A 53 -39.13 27.44 -46.59
C HIS A 53 -39.59 25.99 -46.56
N THR A 54 -39.95 25.47 -47.73
CA THR A 54 -40.17 24.02 -47.96
C THR A 54 -38.85 23.45 -48.44
N LEU A 55 -38.01 23.06 -47.47
CA LEU A 55 -36.66 22.56 -47.76
C LEU A 55 -36.68 21.10 -48.20
N VAL A 56 -36.05 20.82 -49.33
CA VAL A 56 -35.81 19.49 -49.87
C VAL A 56 -34.29 19.25 -50.00
N GLU A 57 -33.83 18.12 -49.60
CA GLU A 57 -32.39 17.76 -49.70
C GLU A 57 -31.97 17.70 -51.14
N ASP A 58 -30.90 18.45 -51.45
CA ASP A 58 -30.18 18.33 -52.73
C ASP A 58 -29.06 17.26 -52.59
N ALA A 59 -29.41 16.02 -52.89
CA ALA A 59 -28.48 14.90 -52.76
C ALA A 59 -27.23 15.04 -53.67
N ALA A 60 -27.32 15.82 -54.77
CA ALA A 60 -26.20 16.02 -55.68
C ALA A 60 -25.15 16.98 -55.10
N LYS A 61 -25.59 17.87 -54.20
CA LYS A 61 -24.72 18.84 -53.54
C LYS A 61 -24.37 18.49 -52.12
N SER A 62 -25.11 17.54 -51.52
CA SER A 62 -24.82 17.00 -50.19
C SER A 62 -23.63 16.06 -50.24
N VAL A 63 -22.78 16.15 -49.24
CA VAL A 63 -21.60 15.28 -49.09
C VAL A 63 -21.70 14.60 -47.75
N ALA A 64 -21.65 13.30 -47.75
CA ALA A 64 -21.67 12.52 -46.48
C ALA A 64 -20.40 12.75 -45.69
N ALA A 65 -20.52 12.84 -44.36
CA ALA A 65 -19.36 12.87 -43.47
C ALA A 65 -18.61 11.52 -43.50
N THR A 66 -17.30 11.63 -43.37
CA THR A 66 -16.41 10.47 -43.17
C THR A 66 -15.67 10.65 -41.86
N CYS A 67 -14.93 9.66 -41.43
CA CYS A 67 -14.05 9.84 -40.25
C CYS A 67 -12.86 10.78 -40.51
N LYS A 68 -12.54 11.07 -41.79
CA LYS A 68 -11.46 12.02 -42.16
C LYS A 68 -11.96 13.41 -42.46
N ALA A 69 -13.19 13.55 -42.95
CA ALA A 69 -13.73 14.81 -43.38
C ALA A 69 -15.17 15.03 -42.90
N GLU A 70 -15.46 16.29 -42.59
CA GLU A 70 -16.83 16.70 -42.34
C GLU A 70 -17.68 16.55 -43.61
N GLY A 71 -18.94 16.24 -43.40
CA GLY A 71 -19.93 16.25 -44.45
C GLY A 71 -20.68 17.57 -44.50
N LYS A 72 -21.47 17.72 -45.57
CA LYS A 72 -22.32 18.88 -45.80
C LYS A 72 -23.70 18.41 -46.29
N LYS A 73 -24.75 18.78 -45.58
CA LYS A 73 -26.12 18.64 -46.06
C LYS A 73 -26.53 19.93 -46.73
N VAL A 74 -26.98 19.83 -47.98
CA VAL A 74 -27.52 20.95 -48.73
C VAL A 74 -29.00 20.73 -48.92
N GLU A 75 -29.81 21.68 -48.47
CA GLU A 75 -31.24 21.71 -48.63
C GLU A 75 -31.63 22.91 -49.43
N VAL A 76 -32.52 22.72 -50.42
CA VAL A 76 -32.99 23.78 -51.31
C VAL A 76 -34.51 23.98 -51.16
N CYS A 77 -34.96 25.21 -50.99
CA CYS A 77 -36.39 25.49 -50.99
C CYS A 77 -36.97 25.23 -52.36
N SER A 78 -37.94 24.33 -52.47
CA SER A 78 -38.62 23.96 -53.72
C SER A 78 -39.40 25.11 -54.31
N VAL A 79 -39.67 26.16 -53.57
CA VAL A 79 -40.51 27.31 -54.01
C VAL A 79 -39.62 28.49 -54.47
N CYS A 80 -38.65 28.92 -53.65
CA CYS A 80 -37.86 30.12 -53.91
C CYS A 80 -36.41 29.87 -54.25
N GLY A 81 -35.94 28.62 -54.21
CA GLY A 81 -34.52 28.26 -54.49
C GLY A 81 -33.55 28.64 -53.37
N TYR A 82 -34.00 29.10 -52.18
CA TYR A 82 -33.12 29.36 -51.06
C TYR A 82 -32.33 28.14 -50.68
N VAL A 83 -31.02 28.29 -50.50
CA VAL A 83 -30.10 27.18 -50.16
C VAL A 83 -29.71 27.25 -48.70
N LYS A 84 -29.91 26.17 -47.97
CA LYS A 84 -29.47 26.00 -46.58
C LYS A 84 -28.39 24.92 -46.55
N GLU A 85 -27.23 25.31 -46.08
CA GLU A 85 -26.11 24.38 -45.87
C GLU A 85 -25.97 24.06 -44.37
N THR A 86 -25.79 22.80 -44.02
CA THR A 86 -25.57 22.33 -42.65
C THR A 86 -24.35 21.43 -42.66
N THR A 87 -23.38 21.75 -41.80
CA THR A 87 -22.20 20.93 -41.61
C THR A 87 -22.55 19.65 -40.83
N ILE A 88 -22.14 18.50 -41.33
CA ILE A 88 -22.23 17.20 -40.65
C ILE A 88 -20.85 16.93 -40.05
N LYS A 89 -20.76 16.75 -38.73
CA LYS A 89 -19.50 16.46 -38.05
C LYS A 89 -18.87 15.17 -38.57
N LYS A 90 -17.53 15.08 -38.49
CA LYS A 90 -16.79 13.84 -38.79
C LYS A 90 -17.36 12.67 -38.01
N LEU A 91 -17.37 11.50 -38.62
CA LEU A 91 -17.72 10.27 -37.96
C LEU A 91 -16.56 9.80 -37.07
N ASP A 92 -16.87 9.06 -36.02
CA ASP A 92 -15.86 8.43 -35.19
C ASP A 92 -15.10 7.35 -35.99
N HIS A 93 -13.82 7.15 -35.65
CA HIS A 93 -13.04 6.08 -36.24
C HIS A 93 -13.43 4.73 -35.62
N THR A 94 -13.62 3.72 -36.47
CA THR A 94 -13.82 2.33 -36.06
C THR A 94 -12.49 1.60 -36.11
N PHE A 95 -11.77 1.59 -34.99
CA PHE A 95 -10.48 0.94 -34.86
C PHE A 95 -10.65 -0.58 -34.65
N VAL A 96 -9.84 -1.35 -35.35
CA VAL A 96 -9.68 -2.80 -35.24
C VAL A 96 -8.19 -3.13 -35.16
N ALA A 97 -7.84 -4.33 -34.69
CA ALA A 97 -6.43 -4.74 -34.63
C ALA A 97 -5.77 -4.66 -36.01
N ASP A 98 -4.60 -4.03 -36.07
CA ASP A 98 -3.78 -3.98 -37.29
C ASP A 98 -2.99 -5.29 -37.45
N THR A 99 -3.52 -6.21 -38.22
CA THR A 99 -2.90 -7.53 -38.46
C THR A 99 -1.62 -7.46 -39.29
N SER A 100 -1.26 -6.30 -39.86
CA SER A 100 -0.01 -6.09 -40.56
C SER A 100 1.17 -5.82 -39.63
N LYS A 101 0.90 -5.51 -38.35
CA LYS A 101 1.89 -5.24 -37.30
C LYS A 101 1.81 -6.28 -36.20
N THR A 102 2.95 -6.56 -35.60
CA THR A 102 3.03 -7.44 -34.42
C THR A 102 2.90 -6.60 -33.15
N ASN A 103 1.89 -6.89 -32.34
CA ASN A 103 1.73 -6.29 -31.04
C ASN A 103 2.90 -6.62 -30.11
N LYS A 104 3.34 -5.64 -29.32
CA LYS A 104 4.32 -5.87 -28.26
C LYS A 104 3.57 -6.14 -26.95
N PRO A 105 3.67 -7.34 -26.36
CA PRO A 105 3.05 -7.61 -25.09
C PRO A 105 3.69 -6.75 -23.97
N ALA A 106 2.88 -6.35 -23.00
CA ALA A 106 3.40 -5.73 -21.79
C ALA A 106 4.18 -6.74 -20.95
N THR A 107 5.21 -6.26 -20.28
CA THR A 107 5.94 -6.99 -19.23
C THR A 107 5.91 -6.18 -17.94
N CYS A 108 6.41 -6.70 -16.86
CA CYS A 108 6.56 -5.91 -15.63
C CYS A 108 7.64 -4.80 -15.73
N LYS A 109 8.55 -4.88 -16.74
CA LYS A 109 9.56 -3.84 -17.00
C LYS A 109 9.15 -2.84 -18.08
N GLU A 110 8.39 -3.27 -19.04
CA GLU A 110 8.09 -2.46 -20.22
C GLU A 110 6.59 -2.44 -20.54
N GLU A 111 6.11 -1.28 -20.97
CA GLU A 111 4.78 -1.15 -21.53
C GLU A 111 4.63 -1.98 -22.81
N GLY A 112 3.46 -2.54 -23.02
CA GLY A 112 3.08 -3.15 -24.28
C GLY A 112 2.54 -2.11 -25.27
N VAL A 113 2.43 -2.51 -26.53
CA VAL A 113 1.83 -1.72 -27.59
C VAL A 113 0.92 -2.59 -28.43
N GLU A 114 -0.32 -2.18 -28.55
CA GLU A 114 -1.29 -2.74 -29.48
C GLU A 114 -1.44 -1.78 -30.67
N TYR A 115 -1.32 -2.30 -31.88
CA TYR A 115 -1.49 -1.52 -33.10
C TYR A 115 -2.91 -1.68 -33.63
N LEU A 116 -3.55 -0.54 -33.86
CA LEU A 116 -4.91 -0.46 -34.34
C LEU A 116 -4.97 0.28 -35.67
N VAL A 117 -5.89 -0.11 -36.54
CA VAL A 117 -6.16 0.53 -37.83
C VAL A 117 -7.66 0.80 -37.97
N CYS A 118 -8.01 1.98 -38.43
CA CYS A 118 -9.41 2.28 -38.74
C CYS A 118 -9.85 1.46 -39.97
N SER A 119 -10.85 0.63 -39.80
CA SER A 119 -11.38 -0.25 -40.86
C SER A 119 -11.99 0.51 -42.05
N VAL A 120 -12.31 1.80 -41.86
CA VAL A 120 -12.94 2.64 -42.87
C VAL A 120 -11.91 3.48 -43.65
N CYS A 121 -10.94 4.09 -42.98
CA CYS A 121 -10.06 5.06 -43.55
C CYS A 121 -8.57 4.69 -43.54
N GLY A 122 -8.19 3.59 -42.91
CA GLY A 122 -6.82 3.11 -42.79
C GLY A 122 -5.94 3.91 -41.84
N GLU A 123 -6.48 4.85 -41.07
CA GLU A 123 -5.69 5.61 -40.10
C GLU A 123 -5.23 4.67 -38.99
N THR A 124 -3.98 4.76 -38.58
CA THR A 124 -3.38 3.88 -37.56
C THR A 124 -3.29 4.58 -36.21
N LYS A 125 -3.47 3.81 -35.14
CA LYS A 125 -3.34 4.26 -33.76
C LYS A 125 -2.55 3.24 -32.96
N GLU A 126 -1.68 3.72 -32.09
CA GLU A 126 -1.02 2.90 -31.09
C GLU A 126 -1.77 3.02 -29.76
N ASN A 127 -2.10 1.89 -29.17
CA ASN A 127 -2.70 1.78 -27.85
C ASN A 127 -1.64 1.22 -26.90
N LYS A 128 -1.25 2.01 -25.89
CA LYS A 128 -0.29 1.58 -24.88
C LYS A 128 -0.97 0.68 -23.88
N ILE A 129 -0.35 -0.44 -23.58
CA ILE A 129 -0.75 -1.38 -22.54
C ILE A 129 0.16 -1.14 -21.34
N ALA A 130 -0.41 -0.85 -20.18
CA ALA A 130 0.35 -0.61 -18.96
C ALA A 130 1.26 -1.80 -18.62
N LYS A 131 2.36 -1.54 -17.92
CA LYS A 131 3.23 -2.59 -17.36
C LYS A 131 2.42 -3.54 -16.49
N LEU A 132 2.81 -4.80 -16.50
CA LEU A 132 2.24 -5.81 -15.62
C LEU A 132 2.77 -5.61 -14.19
N GLU A 133 2.01 -6.00 -13.21
CA GLU A 133 2.48 -6.08 -11.82
C GLU A 133 3.60 -7.12 -11.68
N HIS A 134 4.52 -6.87 -10.74
CA HIS A 134 5.56 -7.85 -10.41
C HIS A 134 4.95 -9.03 -9.65
N THR A 135 5.33 -10.24 -10.02
CA THR A 135 5.00 -11.47 -9.30
C THR A 135 6.22 -11.85 -8.45
N TRP A 136 6.14 -11.56 -7.15
CA TRP A 136 7.23 -11.82 -6.21
C TRP A 136 7.24 -13.28 -5.76
N ASP A 137 8.44 -13.83 -5.51
CA ASP A 137 8.63 -15.12 -4.86
C ASP A 137 8.27 -15.06 -3.35
N ALA A 138 8.50 -16.15 -2.63
CA ALA A 138 8.25 -16.21 -1.18
C ALA A 138 9.21 -15.35 -0.34
N GLY A 139 10.23 -14.77 -0.96
CA GLY A 139 11.27 -14.02 -0.28
C GLY A 139 12.27 -14.88 0.48
N VAL A 140 13.48 -14.36 0.63
CA VAL A 140 14.56 -14.97 1.41
C VAL A 140 14.88 -14.05 2.58
N ALA A 141 14.67 -14.53 3.81
CA ALA A 141 15.04 -13.80 5.01
C ALA A 141 16.58 -13.78 5.17
N THR A 142 17.14 -12.60 5.39
CA THR A 142 18.55 -12.35 5.63
C THR A 142 18.71 -11.45 6.84
N GLY A 143 19.84 -11.53 7.51
CA GLY A 143 20.16 -10.69 8.67
C GLY A 143 20.89 -11.46 9.75
N THR A 144 21.38 -10.73 10.72
CA THR A 144 22.04 -11.26 11.94
C THR A 144 21.11 -11.07 13.13
N CYS A 145 21.15 -11.98 14.09
CA CYS A 145 20.37 -11.81 15.30
C CYS A 145 20.84 -10.59 16.12
N GLY A 146 19.96 -9.92 16.81
CA GLY A 146 20.19 -8.66 17.48
C GLY A 146 20.02 -7.44 16.57
N GLU A 147 19.56 -7.61 15.34
CA GLU A 147 19.32 -6.54 14.36
C GLU A 147 18.01 -6.80 13.62
N ALA A 148 17.46 -5.73 13.04
CA ALA A 148 16.34 -5.89 12.11
C ALA A 148 16.80 -6.67 10.88
N GLY A 149 16.10 -7.74 10.57
CA GLY A 149 16.36 -8.54 9.37
C GLY A 149 15.77 -7.89 8.12
N LYS A 150 16.07 -8.49 6.98
CA LYS A 150 15.49 -8.12 5.69
C LYS A 150 14.92 -9.35 5.02
N ILE A 151 13.84 -9.20 4.31
CA ILE A 151 13.33 -10.19 3.37
C ILE A 151 13.58 -9.65 1.97
N VAL A 152 14.34 -10.38 1.19
CA VAL A 152 14.61 -10.04 -0.21
C VAL A 152 13.68 -10.87 -1.09
N TYR A 153 12.79 -10.21 -1.79
CA TYR A 153 11.89 -10.81 -2.77
C TYR A 153 12.45 -10.63 -4.17
N THR A 154 12.28 -11.63 -5.01
CA THR A 154 12.70 -11.59 -6.41
C THR A 154 11.48 -11.76 -7.30
N CYS A 155 11.30 -10.87 -8.28
CA CYS A 155 10.26 -11.05 -9.28
C CYS A 155 10.54 -12.26 -10.15
N THR A 156 9.65 -13.25 -10.16
CA THR A 156 9.80 -14.51 -10.89
C THR A 156 9.81 -14.32 -12.41
N ALA A 157 9.25 -13.21 -12.90
CA ALA A 157 9.15 -12.91 -14.33
C ALA A 157 10.35 -12.11 -14.86
N CYS A 158 10.96 -11.22 -14.06
CA CYS A 158 11.98 -10.29 -14.55
C CYS A 158 13.27 -10.24 -13.75
N GLY A 159 13.33 -10.92 -12.60
CA GLY A 159 14.51 -10.95 -11.73
C GLY A 159 14.77 -9.66 -10.94
N GLU A 160 13.87 -8.68 -10.97
CA GLU A 160 13.99 -7.47 -10.15
C GLU A 160 13.77 -7.83 -8.69
N THR A 161 14.55 -7.21 -7.79
CA THR A 161 14.45 -7.47 -6.35
C THR A 161 13.86 -6.30 -5.60
N LYS A 162 13.09 -6.57 -4.55
CA LYS A 162 12.70 -5.61 -3.52
C LYS A 162 13.10 -6.12 -2.15
N GLU A 163 13.39 -5.21 -1.24
CA GLU A 163 13.69 -5.53 0.15
C GLU A 163 12.55 -5.00 1.04
N GLU A 164 12.17 -5.82 2.02
CA GLU A 164 11.30 -5.41 3.11
C GLU A 164 12.01 -5.71 4.42
N THR A 165 11.81 -4.87 5.43
CA THR A 165 12.35 -5.13 6.76
C THR A 165 11.57 -6.29 7.37
N SER A 166 12.24 -7.40 7.64
CA SER A 166 11.70 -8.41 8.56
C SER A 166 11.91 -7.88 9.98
N GLY A 167 11.04 -8.21 10.92
CA GLY A 167 11.19 -7.82 12.31
C GLY A 167 12.57 -8.15 12.88
N TYR A 168 12.78 -7.76 14.14
CA TYR A 168 13.98 -8.07 14.91
C TYR A 168 14.23 -9.57 14.96
N ILE A 169 15.46 -10.02 14.66
CA ILE A 169 15.86 -11.43 14.74
C ILE A 169 16.38 -11.70 16.17
N PRO A 170 15.61 -12.40 17.03
CA PRO A 170 16.03 -12.63 18.41
C PRO A 170 17.23 -13.54 18.51
N HIS A 171 18.05 -13.31 19.53
CA HIS A 171 19.11 -14.21 19.91
C HIS A 171 18.54 -15.55 20.43
N SER A 172 19.26 -16.61 20.17
CA SER A 172 18.97 -17.95 20.72
C SER A 172 20.04 -18.34 21.73
N TRP A 173 19.80 -17.97 22.99
CA TRP A 173 20.78 -18.11 24.06
C TRP A 173 20.87 -19.55 24.57
N THR A 174 22.08 -20.07 24.65
CA THR A 174 22.40 -21.36 25.25
C THR A 174 23.34 -21.15 26.42
N LYS A 175 23.01 -21.69 27.55
CA LYS A 175 23.87 -21.66 28.75
C LYS A 175 25.17 -22.43 28.52
N THR A 176 26.28 -21.78 28.81
CA THR A 176 27.64 -22.37 28.68
C THR A 176 28.31 -22.54 30.03
N GLY A 177 27.81 -21.87 31.08
CA GLY A 177 28.33 -21.94 32.44
C GLY A 177 27.49 -21.11 33.38
N SER A 178 27.93 -21.00 34.62
CA SER A 178 27.30 -20.16 35.64
C SER A 178 28.34 -19.52 36.52
N VAL A 179 28.03 -18.35 37.04
CA VAL A 179 28.75 -17.69 38.13
C VAL A 179 27.85 -17.73 39.36
N ALA A 180 28.36 -18.29 40.46
CA ALA A 180 27.62 -18.38 41.72
C ALA A 180 27.48 -17.00 42.35
N ALA A 181 26.40 -16.79 43.14
CA ALA A 181 26.25 -15.61 43.97
C ALA A 181 27.41 -15.50 44.99
N GLY A 182 27.90 -14.29 45.20
CA GLY A 182 28.95 -14.01 46.16
C GLY A 182 29.45 -12.60 46.10
N ASP A 183 30.14 -12.15 47.17
CA ASP A 183 30.75 -10.83 47.25
C ASP A 183 29.80 -9.66 46.88
N GLY A 184 28.54 -9.75 47.24
CA GLY A 184 27.52 -8.75 46.96
C GLY A 184 26.85 -8.84 45.58
N GLY A 185 27.23 -9.82 44.72
CA GLY A 185 26.63 -10.07 43.41
C GLY A 185 25.69 -11.29 43.42
N LEU A 186 24.66 -11.23 42.61
CA LEU A 186 23.73 -12.34 42.31
C LEU A 186 24.43 -13.40 41.44
N ALA A 187 23.86 -14.62 41.46
CA ALA A 187 24.19 -15.62 40.48
C ALA A 187 23.71 -15.20 39.06
N TYR A 188 24.49 -15.58 38.06
CA TYR A 188 24.09 -15.38 36.66
C TYR A 188 24.69 -16.49 35.79
N ASP A 189 24.05 -16.69 34.65
CA ASP A 189 24.51 -17.66 33.66
C ASP A 189 25.41 -17.00 32.62
N LEU A 190 26.46 -17.73 32.24
CA LEU A 190 27.22 -17.44 31.04
C LEU A 190 26.47 -18.05 29.87
N VAL A 191 26.21 -17.25 28.84
CA VAL A 191 25.43 -17.68 27.69
C VAL A 191 26.13 -17.40 26.38
N LYS A 192 25.79 -18.19 25.37
CA LYS A 192 26.26 -18.01 24.00
C LYS A 192 25.08 -18.08 23.05
N CYS A 193 24.98 -17.16 22.12
CA CYS A 193 23.98 -17.25 21.07
C CYS A 193 24.32 -18.34 20.06
N SER A 194 23.45 -19.33 19.89
CA SER A 194 23.66 -20.43 18.94
C SER A 194 23.60 -19.98 17.47
N LYS A 195 23.00 -18.83 17.18
CA LYS A 195 22.85 -18.30 15.82
C LYS A 195 24.04 -17.42 15.39
N CYS A 196 24.52 -16.52 16.26
CA CYS A 196 25.56 -15.56 15.92
C CYS A 196 26.86 -15.72 16.71
N ASN A 197 26.93 -16.68 17.61
CA ASN A 197 28.09 -16.99 18.48
C ASN A 197 28.49 -15.88 19.46
N LYS A 198 27.69 -14.83 19.63
CA LYS A 198 27.97 -13.80 20.67
C LYS A 198 27.93 -14.45 22.05
N ASP A 199 28.93 -14.10 22.86
CA ASP A 199 28.95 -14.42 24.30
C ASP A 199 28.16 -13.38 25.08
N GLY A 200 27.65 -13.77 26.25
CA GLY A 200 26.92 -12.86 27.12
C GLY A 200 26.70 -13.43 28.51
N ILE A 201 25.97 -12.67 29.31
CA ILE A 201 25.47 -13.09 30.60
C ILE A 201 23.95 -12.98 30.64
N MET A 202 23.33 -13.88 31.39
CA MET A 202 21.87 -13.91 31.61
C MET A 202 21.60 -13.95 33.10
N ILE A 203 20.81 -13.00 33.58
CA ILE A 203 20.46 -12.86 34.99
C ILE A 203 18.96 -13.11 35.09
N ALA A 204 18.56 -14.27 35.63
CA ALA A 204 17.17 -14.60 35.82
C ALA A 204 16.55 -13.77 36.95
N VAL A 205 15.31 -13.31 36.77
CA VAL A 205 14.58 -12.59 37.81
C VAL A 205 14.23 -13.50 38.97
N LYS A 206 13.94 -14.78 38.68
CA LYS A 206 13.63 -15.82 39.67
C LYS A 206 14.63 -16.95 39.68
N ASN A 207 14.81 -17.52 40.85
CA ASN A 207 15.53 -18.77 41.03
C ASN A 207 14.67 -19.97 40.58
N ALA A 208 15.29 -21.12 40.43
CA ALA A 208 14.62 -22.36 40.03
C ALA A 208 13.52 -22.82 41.04
N ASP A 209 13.60 -22.40 42.28
CA ASP A 209 12.58 -22.66 43.31
C ASP A 209 11.40 -21.64 43.26
N GLY A 210 11.41 -20.71 42.33
CA GLY A 210 10.38 -19.67 42.17
C GLY A 210 10.58 -18.45 43.07
N THR A 211 11.59 -18.42 43.94
CA THR A 211 11.91 -17.22 44.72
C THR A 211 12.53 -16.14 43.83
N ASN A 212 12.45 -14.88 44.22
CA ASN A 212 13.09 -13.80 43.48
C ASN A 212 14.62 -13.87 43.63
N ASN A 213 15.32 -13.97 42.52
CA ASN A 213 16.77 -13.81 42.47
C ASN A 213 17.15 -12.32 42.49
N MET A 214 16.42 -11.49 41.73
CA MET A 214 16.61 -10.04 41.73
C MET A 214 15.77 -9.37 42.81
N THR A 215 16.15 -8.18 43.25
CA THR A 215 15.37 -7.35 44.17
C THR A 215 14.17 -6.76 43.42
N VAL A 216 12.98 -7.06 43.92
CA VAL A 216 11.72 -6.51 43.41
C VAL A 216 11.21 -5.46 44.38
N THR A 217 11.04 -4.23 43.94
CA THR A 217 10.48 -3.12 44.70
C THR A 217 9.08 -2.81 44.15
N GLY A 218 8.09 -2.73 45.04
CA GLY A 218 6.70 -2.49 44.69
C GLY A 218 5.81 -3.72 44.93
N THR A 219 4.67 -3.75 44.26
CA THR A 219 3.66 -4.81 44.43
C THR A 219 3.59 -5.68 43.17
N PRO A 220 4.33 -6.81 43.12
CA PRO A 220 4.28 -7.68 41.96
C PRO A 220 2.90 -8.29 41.77
N LYS A 221 2.47 -8.46 40.52
CA LYS A 221 1.22 -9.10 40.12
C LYS A 221 1.47 -10.51 39.59
N THR A 222 0.39 -11.24 39.37
CA THR A 222 0.44 -12.57 38.74
C THR A 222 1.11 -12.47 37.37
N ALA A 223 2.05 -13.35 37.09
CA ALA A 223 2.84 -13.43 35.88
C ALA A 223 3.05 -14.90 35.50
N PRO A 224 3.49 -15.20 34.29
CA PRO A 224 3.97 -16.53 33.88
C PRO A 224 5.06 -17.05 34.82
N GLU A 225 5.24 -18.37 34.84
CA GLU A 225 6.30 -19.00 35.59
C GLU A 225 7.67 -18.41 35.20
N GLY A 226 8.52 -18.16 36.19
CA GLY A 226 9.83 -17.54 36.00
C GLY A 226 9.82 -16.02 35.78
N CYS A 227 8.65 -15.40 35.62
CA CYS A 227 8.53 -13.96 35.38
C CYS A 227 8.10 -13.18 36.63
N VAL A 228 8.38 -11.86 36.62
CA VAL A 228 7.83 -10.88 37.54
C VAL A 228 7.13 -9.78 36.79
N LYS A 229 5.85 -9.55 37.08
CA LYS A 229 5.07 -8.41 36.55
C LYS A 229 4.99 -7.32 37.59
N LEU A 230 5.45 -6.12 37.25
CA LEU A 230 5.35 -4.96 38.14
C LEU A 230 3.93 -4.37 38.12
N GLY A 231 3.43 -4.04 39.31
CA GLY A 231 2.04 -3.67 39.55
C GLY A 231 1.70 -2.22 39.27
N ALA A 232 2.62 -1.29 39.51
CA ALA A 232 2.40 0.14 39.45
C ALA A 232 3.58 0.89 38.83
N ALA A 233 3.33 2.12 38.41
CA ALA A 233 4.40 3.03 37.98
C ALA A 233 5.36 3.28 39.19
N GLY A 234 6.65 3.29 38.92
CA GLY A 234 7.70 3.40 39.93
C GLY A 234 8.14 2.05 40.53
N ASP A 235 7.39 0.97 40.34
CA ASP A 235 7.86 -0.36 40.72
C ASP A 235 9.11 -0.73 39.86
N SER A 236 10.03 -1.49 40.47
CA SER A 236 11.29 -1.83 39.82
C SER A 236 11.78 -3.23 40.13
N ILE A 237 12.63 -3.73 39.22
CA ILE A 237 13.40 -4.97 39.38
C ILE A 237 14.88 -4.59 39.24
N THR A 238 15.68 -4.96 40.24
CA THR A 238 17.09 -4.60 40.32
C THR A 238 17.95 -5.84 40.45
N ALA A 239 18.92 -5.98 39.53
CA ALA A 239 19.97 -6.98 39.57
C ALA A 239 21.29 -6.31 40.01
N THR A 240 21.97 -6.89 40.99
CA THR A 240 23.34 -6.53 41.34
C THR A 240 24.26 -7.70 40.97
N ILE A 241 25.22 -7.52 40.11
CA ILE A 241 26.14 -8.55 39.66
C ILE A 241 27.58 -8.15 39.88
N LYS A 242 28.46 -9.11 40.04
CA LYS A 242 29.91 -8.87 40.09
C LYS A 242 30.57 -9.49 38.87
N LEU A 243 31.27 -8.64 38.10
CA LEU A 243 32.02 -9.10 36.92
C LEU A 243 33.51 -9.16 37.23
N ASN A 244 34.20 -10.08 36.60
CA ASN A 244 35.66 -10.12 36.53
C ASN A 244 36.09 -9.53 35.18
N GLY A 245 36.50 -8.27 35.23
CA GLY A 245 36.86 -7.46 34.06
C GLY A 245 35.68 -6.67 33.47
N ALA A 246 36.00 -5.49 32.96
CA ALA A 246 35.03 -4.65 32.29
C ALA A 246 34.52 -5.27 30.99
N LYS A 247 33.26 -5.02 30.64
CA LYS A 247 32.61 -5.49 29.43
C LYS A 247 31.80 -4.38 28.80
N THR A 248 31.82 -4.31 27.49
CA THR A 248 30.84 -3.54 26.68
C THR A 248 29.91 -4.49 25.95
N GLY A 249 28.74 -4.04 25.63
CA GLY A 249 27.77 -4.85 24.92
C GLY A 249 26.39 -4.19 24.84
N LYS A 250 25.45 -4.98 24.35
CA LYS A 250 24.03 -4.59 24.29
C LYS A 250 23.25 -5.21 25.44
N LEU A 251 22.47 -4.40 26.12
CA LEU A 251 21.55 -4.82 27.17
C LEU A 251 20.19 -5.17 26.55
N TYR A 252 19.69 -6.30 26.93
CA TYR A 252 18.32 -6.77 26.64
C TYR A 252 17.61 -7.07 27.95
N PHE A 253 16.31 -6.93 27.96
CA PHE A 253 15.50 -7.69 28.87
C PHE A 253 14.67 -8.71 28.09
N ARG A 254 14.39 -9.85 28.72
CA ARG A 254 13.51 -10.85 28.18
C ARG A 254 12.25 -10.88 29.01
N GLY A 255 11.12 -10.93 28.32
CA GLY A 255 9.84 -10.87 28.98
C GLY A 255 8.71 -11.44 28.18
N SER A 256 7.55 -11.46 28.80
CA SER A 256 6.28 -11.87 28.21
C SER A 256 5.29 -10.75 28.33
N MET A 257 4.43 -10.61 27.35
CA MET A 257 3.38 -9.60 27.29
C MET A 257 2.02 -10.24 27.53
N ASP A 258 1.22 -9.61 28.38
CA ASP A 258 -0.15 -10.03 28.67
C ASP A 258 -1.08 -9.49 27.57
N TYR A 259 -1.69 -10.39 26.81
CA TYR A 259 -2.74 -10.07 25.87
C TYR A 259 -4.09 -10.02 26.58
N TRP A 260 -4.65 -8.85 26.70
CA TRP A 260 -6.02 -8.72 27.18
C TRP A 260 -7.00 -9.23 26.12
N TYR A 261 -7.34 -10.51 26.18
CA TYR A 261 -8.49 -11.07 25.49
C TYR A 261 -9.77 -10.67 26.21
N THR A 262 -10.49 -9.68 25.70
CA THR A 262 -11.91 -9.63 26.01
C THR A 262 -12.62 -10.48 24.96
N SER A 263 -13.34 -11.50 25.41
CA SER A 263 -14.02 -12.53 24.63
C SER A 263 -15.09 -11.99 23.64
N SER A 264 -15.31 -10.70 23.55
CA SER A 264 -16.35 -10.07 22.74
C SER A 264 -15.86 -9.41 21.45
N ASN A 265 -14.55 -9.23 21.23
CA ASN A 265 -14.05 -8.51 20.04
C ASN A 265 -12.68 -9.00 19.56
N GLN A 266 -12.57 -10.26 19.17
CA GLN A 266 -11.34 -10.82 18.57
C GLN A 266 -10.87 -10.06 17.32
N ASN A 267 -11.78 -9.42 16.57
CA ASN A 267 -11.46 -8.67 15.36
C ASN A 267 -10.96 -7.24 15.64
N GLU A 268 -11.36 -6.61 16.75
CA GLU A 268 -10.86 -5.27 17.13
C GLU A 268 -9.48 -5.34 17.77
N GLN A 269 -9.13 -6.45 18.40
CA GLN A 269 -7.81 -6.65 18.99
C GLN A 269 -6.74 -6.95 17.92
N LYS A 270 -7.09 -7.66 16.86
CA LYS A 270 -6.24 -7.78 15.68
C LYS A 270 -5.88 -6.40 15.09
N GLY A 271 -6.80 -5.43 15.12
CA GLY A 271 -6.58 -4.03 14.77
C GLY A 271 -5.61 -3.26 15.67
N ILE A 272 -5.36 -3.73 16.87
CA ILE A 272 -4.39 -3.14 17.82
C ILE A 272 -2.96 -3.53 17.46
N TYR A 273 -2.78 -4.73 16.93
CA TYR A 273 -1.49 -5.33 16.62
C TYR A 273 -1.05 -5.12 15.16
N ASP A 274 -1.96 -4.86 14.25
CA ASP A 274 -1.65 -4.62 12.81
C ASP A 274 -1.27 -3.15 12.50
N GLY A 275 -0.87 -2.39 13.51
CA GLY A 275 -0.41 -0.99 13.36
C GLY A 275 -1.53 0.02 13.05
N LYS A 276 -2.80 -0.38 13.11
CA LYS A 276 -3.96 0.49 12.84
C LYS A 276 -4.63 1.05 14.11
N GLY A 277 -4.01 0.87 15.27
CA GLY A 277 -4.49 1.43 16.54
C GLY A 277 -4.21 2.91 16.70
N THR A 278 -4.99 3.60 17.54
CA THR A 278 -4.79 5.01 17.88
C THR A 278 -3.47 5.25 18.61
N ALA A 279 -2.91 6.47 18.50
CA ALA A 279 -1.59 6.89 19.02
C ALA A 279 -1.32 6.52 20.50
N ASP A 280 -2.34 6.35 21.32
CA ASP A 280 -2.21 6.00 22.74
C ASP A 280 -1.71 4.57 23.00
N LYS A 281 -1.67 3.72 21.99
CA LYS A 281 -1.27 2.30 22.13
C LYS A 281 0.19 2.05 21.75
N ALA A 282 0.75 2.86 20.85
CA ALA A 282 2.19 2.89 20.57
C ALA A 282 2.99 3.41 21.79
N ALA A 283 2.38 4.25 22.62
CA ALA A 283 3.00 4.78 23.83
C ALA A 283 3.30 3.72 24.90
N GLY A 284 2.65 2.56 24.82
CA GLY A 284 2.63 1.60 25.94
C GLY A 284 3.92 0.88 26.24
N ILE A 285 4.73 0.57 25.25
CA ILE A 285 6.01 -0.15 25.45
C ILE A 285 7.15 0.80 25.74
N ALA A 286 7.01 2.05 25.38
CA ALA A 286 7.98 3.09 25.64
C ALA A 286 8.06 3.52 27.12
N ASN A 287 7.27 2.96 27.99
CA ASN A 287 7.06 3.41 29.36
C ASN A 287 7.77 2.54 30.41
N PHE A 288 8.92 2.03 30.06
CA PHE A 288 9.90 1.49 30.99
C PHE A 288 11.18 2.32 30.94
N LYS A 289 11.99 2.17 31.98
CA LYS A 289 13.30 2.74 32.10
C LYS A 289 14.30 1.67 32.50
N MET A 290 15.40 1.56 31.77
CA MET A 290 16.53 0.73 32.16
C MET A 290 17.67 1.62 32.58
N GLU A 291 18.31 1.29 33.69
CA GLU A 291 19.41 2.04 34.27
C GLU A 291 20.56 1.10 34.64
N VAL A 292 21.77 1.57 34.44
CA VAL A 292 23.01 0.84 34.81
C VAL A 292 23.96 1.74 35.60
N GLY A 293 24.58 1.18 36.61
CA GLY A 293 25.57 1.87 37.44
C GLY A 293 26.44 0.89 38.21
N ASP A 294 27.30 1.39 39.10
CA ASP A 294 28.10 0.57 40.03
C ASP A 294 27.51 0.54 41.45
N SER A 295 26.48 1.36 41.69
CA SER A 295 25.65 1.35 42.88
C SER A 295 24.23 1.85 42.54
N VAL A 296 23.29 1.73 43.47
CA VAL A 296 21.91 2.22 43.29
C VAL A 296 21.88 3.75 43.15
N GLU A 297 22.82 4.44 43.76
CA GLU A 297 22.95 5.91 43.75
C GLU A 297 23.62 6.43 42.44
N SER A 298 24.37 5.59 41.76
CA SER A 298 25.08 5.94 40.52
C SER A 298 24.36 5.49 39.23
N LEU A 299 23.14 5.04 39.31
CA LEU A 299 22.36 4.56 38.15
C LEU A 299 22.15 5.67 37.14
N ALA A 300 22.50 5.37 35.89
CA ALA A 300 22.26 6.22 34.72
C ALA A 300 21.37 5.50 33.74
N GLU A 301 20.44 6.20 33.11
CA GLU A 301 19.54 5.67 32.12
C GLU A 301 20.30 5.21 30.87
N VAL A 302 20.00 4.03 30.40
CA VAL A 302 20.49 3.47 29.15
C VAL A 302 19.67 4.07 28.02
N ALA A 303 20.35 4.77 27.09
CA ALA A 303 19.69 5.31 25.92
C ALA A 303 19.18 4.17 25.05
N LEU A 304 17.89 4.20 24.69
CA LEU A 304 17.29 3.23 23.78
C LEU A 304 17.92 3.39 22.40
N THR A 305 18.47 2.31 21.85
CA THR A 305 19.06 2.28 20.50
C THR A 305 18.05 1.84 19.44
N ALA A 306 17.00 1.12 19.85
CA ALA A 306 15.92 0.73 18.97
C ALA A 306 14.85 1.83 18.89
N ASP A 307 14.22 1.95 17.72
CA ASP A 307 13.03 2.75 17.56
C ASP A 307 11.91 2.14 18.43
N LYS A 308 11.21 3.00 19.19
CA LYS A 308 10.12 2.57 20.08
C LYS A 308 9.04 1.79 19.36
N ASP A 309 8.78 2.14 18.10
CA ASP A 309 7.80 1.43 17.25
C ASP A 309 8.28 0.03 16.85
N LEU A 310 9.61 -0.18 16.72
CA LEU A 310 10.20 -1.49 16.47
C LEU A 310 10.10 -2.40 17.70
N LEU A 311 10.34 -1.87 18.91
CA LEU A 311 10.18 -2.62 20.15
C LEU A 311 8.76 -3.19 20.31
N TYR A 312 7.75 -2.45 19.84
CA TYR A 312 6.36 -2.89 19.87
C TYR A 312 6.07 -4.03 18.91
N LYS A 313 6.62 -3.98 17.71
CA LYS A 313 6.49 -5.02 16.68
C LYS A 313 7.11 -6.34 17.10
N ASP A 314 8.17 -6.30 17.89
CA ASP A 314 8.89 -7.48 18.36
C ASP A 314 8.07 -8.36 19.31
N PHE A 315 6.96 -7.85 19.86
CA PHE A 315 6.00 -8.62 20.68
C PHE A 315 4.79 -9.14 19.91
N LEU A 316 4.71 -8.89 18.61
CA LEU A 316 3.57 -9.36 17.81
C LEU A 316 3.73 -10.84 17.45
N PRO A 317 2.76 -11.70 17.78
CA PRO A 317 2.86 -13.15 17.60
C PRO A 317 3.04 -13.58 16.15
N GLU A 318 2.47 -12.85 15.20
CA GLU A 318 2.40 -13.25 13.79
C GLU A 318 3.64 -12.83 12.97
N GLU A 319 4.36 -11.76 13.37
CA GLU A 319 5.49 -11.23 12.60
C GLU A 319 6.87 -11.68 13.08
N VAL A 320 6.98 -12.10 14.35
CA VAL A 320 8.27 -12.45 14.98
C VAL A 320 8.36 -13.92 15.42
N GLY A 321 7.38 -14.74 15.10
CA GLY A 321 7.38 -16.16 15.51
C GLY A 321 7.11 -16.39 16.98
N PHE A 322 6.55 -15.40 17.69
CA PHE A 322 6.01 -15.62 19.03
C PHE A 322 4.69 -16.38 18.90
N THR A 323 4.60 -17.53 19.48
CA THR A 323 3.35 -18.26 19.64
C THR A 323 2.82 -17.99 21.05
N ASP A 324 1.51 -17.86 21.18
CA ASP A 324 0.89 -17.76 22.49
C ASP A 324 1.21 -18.98 23.33
N VAL A 325 1.42 -18.78 24.63
CA VAL A 325 1.49 -19.91 25.56
C VAL A 325 0.09 -20.50 25.68
N ALA A 326 -0.08 -21.74 25.22
CA ALA A 326 -1.37 -22.41 25.17
C ALA A 326 -2.13 -22.32 26.49
N GLY A 327 -3.35 -21.82 26.45
CA GLY A 327 -4.22 -21.67 27.61
C GLY A 327 -3.94 -20.47 28.52
N THR A 328 -3.09 -19.54 28.09
CA THR A 328 -2.80 -18.29 28.80
C THR A 328 -2.99 -17.09 27.89
N ASN A 329 -3.07 -15.88 28.47
CA ASN A 329 -3.10 -14.63 27.75
C ASN A 329 -1.70 -14.01 27.62
N TRP A 330 -0.65 -14.80 27.72
CA TRP A 330 0.73 -14.34 27.70
C TRP A 330 1.44 -14.80 26.43
N SER A 331 2.26 -13.92 25.86
CA SER A 331 3.17 -14.28 24.79
C SER A 331 4.26 -15.24 25.28
N GLN A 332 4.95 -15.90 24.36
CA GLN A 332 6.22 -16.49 24.68
C GLN A 332 7.25 -15.41 25.06
N ILE A 333 8.29 -15.83 25.79
CA ILE A 333 9.35 -14.94 26.21
C ILE A 333 10.17 -14.51 25.01
N GLY A 334 10.26 -13.20 24.79
CA GLY A 334 11.04 -12.56 23.71
C GLY A 334 12.12 -11.64 24.24
N ASP A 335 13.14 -11.39 23.41
CA ASP A 335 14.23 -10.47 23.70
C ASP A 335 13.83 -9.03 23.27
N ILE A 336 14.05 -8.06 24.15
CA ILE A 336 13.92 -6.65 23.82
C ILE A 336 15.26 -5.97 23.99
N GLU A 337 15.79 -5.47 22.88
CA GLU A 337 16.99 -4.64 22.92
C GLU A 337 16.68 -3.29 23.58
N VAL A 338 17.49 -2.96 24.58
CA VAL A 338 17.42 -1.65 25.27
C VAL A 338 18.42 -0.69 24.64
N GLY A 339 19.70 -1.06 24.71
CA GLY A 339 20.75 -0.20 24.22
C GLY A 339 22.15 -0.67 24.61
N ASN A 340 23.14 0.12 24.23
CA ASN A 340 24.53 -0.18 24.55
C ASN A 340 24.83 0.10 26.02
N VAL A 341 25.58 -0.78 26.65
CA VAL A 341 26.02 -0.64 28.04
C VAL A 341 27.53 -0.89 28.16
N ALA A 342 28.14 -0.21 29.12
CA ALA A 342 29.49 -0.44 29.57
C ALA A 342 29.46 -0.89 31.04
N LEU A 343 29.77 -2.15 31.29
CA LEU A 343 29.85 -2.73 32.62
C LEU A 343 31.30 -2.68 33.12
N LYS A 344 31.47 -2.33 34.37
CA LYS A 344 32.78 -2.20 35.02
C LYS A 344 33.29 -3.55 35.57
N ASP A 345 34.59 -3.61 35.81
CA ASP A 345 35.12 -4.65 36.68
C ASP A 345 34.58 -4.43 38.11
N GLY A 346 34.15 -5.50 38.78
CA GLY A 346 33.49 -5.43 40.09
C GLY A 346 31.97 -5.37 40.02
N ILE A 347 31.38 -4.60 40.91
CA ILE A 347 29.92 -4.53 41.08
C ILE A 347 29.30 -3.68 39.98
N ASN A 348 28.20 -4.20 39.43
CA ASN A 348 27.30 -3.54 38.50
C ASN A 348 25.86 -3.72 38.95
N VAL A 349 25.09 -2.65 38.86
CA VAL A 349 23.63 -2.63 39.15
C VAL A 349 22.89 -2.36 37.88
N ILE A 350 21.93 -3.22 37.54
CA ILE A 350 21.02 -3.07 36.40
C ILE A 350 19.60 -2.98 36.97
N ARG A 351 18.87 -1.91 36.64
CA ARG A 351 17.50 -1.71 37.12
C ARG A 351 16.55 -1.49 35.96
N PHE A 352 15.47 -2.26 35.95
CA PHE A 352 14.28 -2.03 35.16
C PHE A 352 13.23 -1.36 36.03
N SER A 353 12.70 -0.22 35.60
CA SER A 353 11.62 0.49 36.27
C SER A 353 10.43 0.66 35.36
N ARG A 354 9.24 0.40 35.88
CA ARG A 354 8.00 0.65 35.19
C ARG A 354 7.62 2.13 35.30
N VAL A 355 7.38 2.76 34.15
CA VAL A 355 6.97 4.17 34.09
C VAL A 355 5.45 4.30 33.97
N ASP A 356 4.77 3.37 33.30
CA ASP A 356 3.33 3.43 33.06
C ASP A 356 2.64 2.06 33.14
N SER A 357 1.32 1.99 32.85
CA SER A 357 0.38 0.94 33.23
C SER A 357 0.31 -0.30 32.33
N TYR A 358 1.40 -0.73 31.69
CA TYR A 358 1.37 -1.88 30.79
C TYR A 358 1.70 -3.24 31.40
N ASN A 359 1.16 -4.29 30.74
CA ASN A 359 1.19 -5.68 31.21
C ASN A 359 2.42 -6.42 30.68
N LEU A 360 3.60 -6.01 31.10
CA LEU A 360 4.87 -6.67 30.79
C LEU A 360 5.39 -7.40 32.01
N ALA A 361 5.74 -8.68 31.84
CA ALA A 361 6.38 -9.51 32.84
C ALA A 361 7.82 -9.79 32.43
N ILE A 362 8.77 -9.50 33.29
CA ILE A 362 10.20 -9.66 33.06
C ILE A 362 10.64 -11.04 33.54
N HIS A 363 11.36 -11.76 32.67
CA HIS A 363 11.94 -13.08 32.94
C HIS A 363 13.42 -12.97 33.31
N ASP A 364 14.22 -12.24 32.54
CA ASP A 364 15.64 -12.03 32.80
C ASP A 364 16.18 -10.78 32.11
N PHE A 365 17.39 -10.40 32.52
CA PHE A 365 18.22 -9.44 31.81
C PHE A 365 19.36 -10.17 31.11
N VAL A 366 19.67 -9.78 29.89
CA VAL A 366 20.77 -10.32 29.11
C VAL A 366 21.69 -9.19 28.67
N VAL A 367 22.99 -9.38 28.85
CA VAL A 367 23.99 -8.51 28.23
C VAL A 367 24.78 -9.35 27.22
N ALA A 368 24.59 -9.05 25.94
CA ALA A 368 25.36 -9.61 24.83
C ALA A 368 26.65 -8.82 24.68
N PHE A 369 27.79 -9.44 24.87
CA PHE A 369 29.07 -8.75 24.80
C PHE A 369 29.47 -8.39 23.37
N ASP A 370 30.16 -7.28 23.23
CA ASP A 370 30.85 -6.94 22.00
C ASP A 370 32.02 -7.93 21.80
N ALA A 371 32.40 -8.12 20.52
CA ALA A 371 33.44 -9.06 20.15
C ALA A 371 34.83 -8.64 20.67
#